data_f5dc0f5338270ed8078b72e834a35e33
#
_entry.id   f5dc0f5338270ed8078b72e834a35e33
#
_cell.length_a   1.000
_cell.length_b   1.000
_cell.length_c   1.000
_cell.angle_alpha   90.00
_cell.angle_beta   90.00
_cell.angle_gamma   90.00
#
_symmetry.space_group_name_H-M   'P 1'
#
loop_
_entity.id
_entity.type
_entity.pdbx_description
1 polymer ?
#
loop_
_entity_poly.entity_id
_entity_poly.type
_entity_poly.pdbx_seq_one_letter_code
_entity_poly.pdbx_strand_id
1 'polypeptide(L)'
;MSETRNIQVRHYILSQLENGEETAGSKLPSALEIAGRLNISLLTVQNALATLVNEGVLRTVPRQGTFIDNEWQKRILQTNIGFYVPCETLPWGPFFADRIRSKLPQMHISAKMRNAVFEIRPTLDVQMNHEQYMDLAPLFKACFPDCSQFFEAPLDAFYFGKKLAGLPFLFSPRVMFINTAMLQAAGCAIPSEEWQWEDFIALVRRLRRRHPGSEIFAWNTSYYLWMNFVLRAGGALIDPTAPNPVRIDSEKTRLGLKLFRELRHELFDNGKPAPPMPFQFERGKLAFLVDARQAVCRLQQTGMKEWAVVPLPHIPGGCDLSMQATELLCVRRECFSPDTAEFLVKFLLSEEFQNHLADLEYSVPIRKSSAFRSLHSKTPGNALFQREIETMCSHYHLNSVELA
;
A
#
# COMPACT_ATOMS: atom_id res chain seq x y z
N MET A 1 11.00 -32.05 -10.36
CA MET A 1 9.68 -32.03 -11.04
C MET A 1 8.51 -32.42 -10.14
N SER A 2 8.66 -33.34 -9.18
CA SER A 2 7.58 -33.74 -8.23
C SER A 2 7.19 -32.59 -7.27
N GLU A 3 8.15 -31.89 -6.73
CA GLU A 3 7.95 -30.80 -5.75
C GLU A 3 7.15 -29.62 -6.33
N THR A 4 7.44 -29.23 -7.55
CA THR A 4 6.71 -28.13 -8.25
C THR A 4 5.21 -28.45 -8.45
N ARG A 5 4.88 -29.71 -8.72
CA ARG A 5 3.48 -30.14 -8.93
C ARG A 5 2.69 -30.26 -7.62
N ASN A 6 3.33 -30.66 -6.52
CA ASN A 6 2.73 -30.62 -5.18
C ASN A 6 2.35 -29.18 -4.79
N ILE A 7 3.22 -28.20 -5.05
CA ILE A 7 2.97 -26.80 -4.81
C ILE A 7 1.78 -26.30 -5.65
N GLN A 8 1.67 -26.72 -6.90
CA GLN A 8 0.54 -26.36 -7.75
C GLN A 8 -0.80 -26.84 -7.19
N VAL A 9 -0.88 -28.07 -6.69
CA VAL A 9 -2.08 -28.61 -6.02
C VAL A 9 -2.41 -27.80 -4.77
N ARG A 10 -1.39 -27.53 -3.95
CA ARG A 10 -1.54 -26.72 -2.73
C ARG A 10 -2.12 -25.34 -3.03
N HIS A 11 -1.54 -24.62 -3.98
CA HIS A 11 -2.02 -23.31 -4.39
C HIS A 11 -3.44 -23.35 -4.94
N TYR A 12 -3.80 -24.39 -5.71
CA TYR A 12 -5.15 -24.59 -6.19
C TYR A 12 -6.15 -24.68 -5.02
N ILE A 13 -5.90 -25.54 -4.02
CA ILE A 13 -6.79 -25.71 -2.86
C ILE A 13 -6.90 -24.39 -2.06
N LEU A 14 -5.78 -23.71 -1.77
CA LEU A 14 -5.78 -22.48 -1.01
C LEU A 14 -6.53 -21.35 -1.76
N SER A 15 -6.38 -21.27 -3.07
CA SER A 15 -7.11 -20.31 -3.90
C SER A 15 -8.62 -20.54 -3.90
N GLN A 16 -9.09 -21.81 -3.90
CA GLN A 16 -10.51 -22.15 -3.78
C GLN A 16 -11.10 -21.66 -2.45
N LEU A 17 -10.33 -21.84 -1.35
CA LEU A 17 -10.70 -21.33 -0.02
C LEU A 17 -10.78 -19.79 0.03
N GLU A 18 -9.80 -19.12 -0.56
CA GLU A 18 -9.74 -17.67 -0.58
C GLU A 18 -10.83 -17.03 -1.42
N ASN A 19 -11.17 -17.66 -2.54
CA ASN A 19 -12.22 -17.22 -3.44
C ASN A 19 -13.63 -17.49 -2.89
N GLY A 20 -13.74 -18.28 -1.82
CA GLY A 20 -15.01 -18.70 -1.24
C GLY A 20 -15.75 -19.76 -2.09
N GLU A 21 -15.05 -20.37 -3.05
CA GLU A 21 -15.59 -21.49 -3.84
C GLU A 21 -15.73 -22.74 -2.97
N GLU A 22 -14.84 -22.87 -1.99
CA GLU A 22 -14.91 -23.88 -0.94
C GLU A 22 -15.03 -23.18 0.43
N THR A 23 -15.77 -23.78 1.35
CA THR A 23 -16.03 -23.21 2.68
C THR A 23 -15.59 -24.14 3.80
N ALA A 24 -15.39 -23.58 5.00
CA ALA A 24 -15.08 -24.37 6.18
C ALA A 24 -16.10 -25.48 6.39
N GLY A 25 -15.63 -26.69 6.64
CA GLY A 25 -16.46 -27.89 6.82
C GLY A 25 -16.94 -28.55 5.52
N SER A 26 -16.78 -27.93 4.35
CA SER A 26 -17.15 -28.54 3.07
C SER A 26 -16.23 -29.72 2.71
N LYS A 27 -16.77 -30.63 1.91
CA LYS A 27 -16.02 -31.80 1.39
C LYS A 27 -15.31 -31.39 0.11
N LEU A 28 -14.00 -31.60 0.04
CA LEU A 28 -13.24 -31.43 -1.19
C LEU A 28 -13.60 -32.44 -2.26
N PRO A 29 -13.44 -32.09 -3.54
CA PRO A 29 -13.41 -33.07 -4.63
C PRO A 29 -12.42 -34.21 -4.33
N SER A 30 -12.67 -35.40 -4.87
CA SER A 30 -11.75 -36.50 -4.67
C SER A 30 -10.37 -36.25 -5.27
N ALA A 31 -9.34 -36.89 -4.72
CA ALA A 31 -7.98 -36.74 -5.25
C ALA A 31 -7.91 -37.08 -6.75
N LEU A 32 -8.74 -37.98 -7.23
CA LEU A 32 -8.83 -38.35 -8.65
C LEU A 32 -9.43 -37.22 -9.49
N GLU A 33 -10.48 -36.57 -9.01
CA GLU A 33 -11.08 -35.39 -9.69
C GLU A 33 -10.12 -34.24 -9.75
N ILE A 34 -9.41 -33.94 -8.64
CA ILE A 34 -8.39 -32.89 -8.59
C ILE A 34 -7.25 -33.24 -9.57
N ALA A 35 -6.80 -34.48 -9.60
CA ALA A 35 -5.78 -34.96 -10.52
C ALA A 35 -6.18 -34.75 -12.00
N GLY A 36 -7.43 -35.05 -12.32
CA GLY A 36 -7.99 -34.80 -13.66
C GLY A 36 -8.09 -33.32 -14.01
N ARG A 37 -8.59 -32.47 -13.09
CA ARG A 37 -8.70 -31.01 -13.30
C ARG A 37 -7.35 -30.33 -13.53
N LEU A 38 -6.33 -30.73 -12.81
CA LEU A 38 -5.00 -30.12 -12.86
C LEU A 38 -4.04 -30.82 -13.84
N ASN A 39 -4.42 -31.93 -14.42
CA ASN A 39 -3.56 -32.78 -15.22
C ASN A 39 -2.27 -33.20 -14.49
N ILE A 40 -2.42 -33.63 -13.25
CA ILE A 40 -1.34 -34.02 -12.33
C ILE A 40 -1.58 -35.48 -11.89
N SER A 41 -0.50 -36.21 -11.58
CA SER A 41 -0.63 -37.61 -11.12
C SER A 41 -1.41 -37.69 -9.79
N LEU A 42 -2.23 -38.75 -9.66
CA LEU A 42 -3.00 -39.00 -8.43
C LEU A 42 -2.11 -39.05 -7.18
N LEU A 43 -0.93 -39.67 -7.27
CA LEU A 43 0.03 -39.74 -6.17
C LEU A 43 0.50 -38.34 -5.73
N THR A 44 0.75 -37.46 -6.68
CA THR A 44 1.15 -36.09 -6.39
C THR A 44 0.06 -35.31 -5.65
N VAL A 45 -1.20 -35.49 -6.10
CA VAL A 45 -2.36 -34.88 -5.43
C VAL A 45 -2.51 -35.43 -4.01
N GLN A 46 -2.44 -36.75 -3.84
CA GLN A 46 -2.53 -37.37 -2.52
C GLN A 46 -1.45 -36.86 -1.56
N ASN A 47 -0.21 -36.73 -2.01
CA ASN A 47 0.88 -36.19 -1.20
C ASN A 47 0.64 -34.71 -0.80
N ALA A 48 0.14 -33.91 -1.74
CA ALA A 48 -0.18 -32.49 -1.44
C ALA A 48 -1.34 -32.37 -0.43
N LEU A 49 -2.39 -33.16 -0.60
CA LEU A 49 -3.51 -33.19 0.36
C LEU A 49 -3.05 -33.71 1.74
N ALA A 50 -2.19 -34.72 1.80
CA ALA A 50 -1.63 -35.22 3.07
C ALA A 50 -0.82 -34.12 3.80
N THR A 51 -0.06 -33.32 3.06
CA THR A 51 0.65 -32.15 3.64
C THR A 51 -0.32 -31.15 4.26
N LEU A 52 -1.39 -30.76 3.55
CA LEU A 52 -2.41 -29.84 4.06
C LEU A 52 -3.19 -30.44 5.24
N VAL A 53 -3.37 -31.76 5.30
CA VAL A 53 -3.94 -32.44 6.48
C VAL A 53 -3.00 -32.37 7.67
N ASN A 54 -1.70 -32.60 7.47
CA ASN A 54 -0.69 -32.49 8.53
C ASN A 54 -0.58 -31.06 9.07
N GLU A 55 -0.81 -30.07 8.23
CA GLU A 55 -0.85 -28.64 8.60
C GLU A 55 -2.18 -28.25 9.27
N GLY A 56 -3.16 -29.15 9.29
CA GLY A 56 -4.47 -28.90 9.87
C GLY A 56 -5.37 -27.97 9.04
N VAL A 57 -5.02 -27.68 7.81
CA VAL A 57 -5.87 -26.94 6.85
C VAL A 57 -7.01 -27.80 6.36
N LEU A 58 -6.72 -29.09 6.17
CA LEU A 58 -7.67 -30.13 5.81
C LEU A 58 -7.78 -31.17 6.92
N ARG A 59 -8.89 -31.93 6.93
CA ARG A 59 -9.07 -33.10 7.78
C ARG A 59 -9.61 -34.26 6.97
N THR A 60 -9.12 -35.44 7.22
CA THR A 60 -9.63 -36.68 6.58
C THR A 60 -10.61 -37.38 7.50
N VAL A 61 -11.77 -37.70 6.96
CA VAL A 61 -12.78 -38.52 7.66
C VAL A 61 -12.82 -39.90 7.00
N PRO A 62 -12.54 -41.01 7.75
CA PRO A 62 -12.51 -42.35 7.18
C PRO A 62 -13.78 -42.66 6.41
N ARG A 63 -13.65 -43.22 5.21
CA ARG A 63 -14.73 -43.59 4.29
C ARG A 63 -15.62 -42.45 3.77
N GLN A 64 -15.41 -41.21 4.24
CA GLN A 64 -16.17 -40.05 3.81
C GLN A 64 -15.37 -39.12 2.88
N GLY A 65 -14.05 -39.04 3.05
CA GLY A 65 -13.16 -38.25 2.21
C GLY A 65 -12.41 -37.16 2.98
N THR A 66 -11.91 -36.17 2.24
CA THR A 66 -11.16 -35.02 2.78
C THR A 66 -12.09 -33.81 2.85
N PHE A 67 -12.03 -33.12 3.95
CA PHE A 67 -12.85 -31.95 4.27
C PHE A 67 -11.95 -30.76 4.63
N ILE A 68 -12.45 -29.57 4.43
CA ILE A 68 -11.81 -28.34 4.91
C ILE A 68 -11.99 -28.27 6.42
N ASP A 69 -10.89 -27.99 7.15
CA ASP A 69 -10.97 -27.80 8.60
C ASP A 69 -11.71 -26.51 8.93
N ASN A 70 -12.49 -26.50 10.02
CA ASN A 70 -13.26 -25.31 10.42
C ASN A 70 -12.37 -24.16 10.87
N GLU A 71 -11.15 -24.45 11.34
CA GLU A 71 -10.17 -23.47 11.78
C GLU A 71 -9.03 -23.28 10.77
N TRP A 72 -9.22 -23.60 9.49
CA TRP A 72 -8.18 -23.57 8.46
C TRP A 72 -7.43 -22.23 8.41
N GLN A 73 -8.11 -21.10 8.61
CA GLN A 73 -7.50 -19.78 8.63
C GLN A 73 -6.48 -19.64 9.77
N LYS A 74 -6.83 -20.14 10.97
CA LYS A 74 -5.95 -20.15 12.13
C LYS A 74 -4.73 -21.06 11.88
N ARG A 75 -4.93 -22.20 11.21
CA ARG A 75 -3.84 -23.12 10.86
C ARG A 75 -2.85 -22.51 9.88
N ILE A 76 -3.33 -21.73 8.92
CA ILE A 76 -2.47 -20.96 8.01
C ILE A 76 -1.57 -20.00 8.78
N LEU A 77 -2.08 -19.29 9.77
CA LEU A 77 -1.28 -18.43 10.65
C LEU A 77 -0.19 -19.22 11.40
N GLN A 78 -0.50 -20.42 11.86
CA GLN A 78 0.43 -21.27 12.61
C GLN A 78 1.50 -21.94 11.73
N THR A 79 1.21 -22.20 10.46
CA THR A 79 2.09 -22.94 9.55
C THR A 79 2.90 -22.05 8.59
N ASN A 80 2.76 -20.74 8.65
CA ASN A 80 3.46 -19.78 7.77
C ASN A 80 3.26 -20.05 6.25
N ILE A 81 2.13 -20.57 5.85
CA ILE A 81 1.86 -20.88 4.44
C ILE A 81 1.22 -19.72 3.68
N GLY A 82 0.84 -18.65 4.37
CA GLY A 82 0.15 -17.50 3.80
C GLY A 82 0.99 -16.23 3.75
N PHE A 83 1.03 -15.59 2.57
CA PHE A 83 1.54 -14.26 2.37
C PHE A 83 0.48 -13.41 1.64
N TYR A 84 0.02 -12.35 2.28
CA TYR A 84 -0.94 -11.42 1.71
C TYR A 84 -0.24 -10.24 1.03
N VAL A 85 -0.52 -10.04 -0.25
CA VAL A 85 -0.12 -8.89 -1.03
C VAL A 85 -1.38 -8.24 -1.59
N PRO A 86 -1.75 -7.02 -1.20
CA PRO A 86 -3.07 -6.44 -1.49
C PRO A 86 -3.33 -6.14 -2.97
N CYS A 87 -2.32 -6.21 -3.82
CA CYS A 87 -2.42 -5.89 -5.23
C CYS A 87 -1.59 -6.85 -6.08
N GLU A 88 -2.26 -7.68 -6.87
CA GLU A 88 -1.62 -8.63 -7.80
C GLU A 88 -0.87 -7.92 -8.95
N THR A 89 -1.20 -6.66 -9.21
CA THR A 89 -0.65 -5.88 -10.34
C THR A 89 0.46 -4.92 -9.91
N LEU A 90 1.02 -5.09 -8.71
CA LEU A 90 2.18 -4.29 -8.29
C LEU A 90 3.35 -4.53 -9.23
N PRO A 91 4.00 -3.48 -9.77
CA PRO A 91 5.11 -3.61 -10.72
C PRO A 91 6.27 -4.46 -10.18
N TRP A 92 6.51 -4.44 -8.88
CA TRP A 92 7.55 -5.24 -8.22
C TRP A 92 7.08 -6.66 -7.87
N GLY A 93 5.78 -6.93 -7.97
CA GLY A 93 5.16 -8.20 -7.56
C GLY A 93 5.75 -9.44 -8.23
N PRO A 94 5.95 -9.47 -9.56
CA PRO A 94 6.53 -10.63 -10.25
C PRO A 94 7.94 -10.98 -9.73
N PHE A 95 8.83 -10.00 -9.61
CA PHE A 95 10.18 -10.22 -9.10
C PHE A 95 10.16 -10.74 -7.64
N PHE A 96 9.34 -10.13 -6.80
CA PHE A 96 9.12 -10.57 -5.42
C PHE A 96 8.62 -12.01 -5.37
N ALA A 97 7.57 -12.33 -6.13
CA ALA A 97 6.96 -13.67 -6.14
C ALA A 97 7.95 -14.76 -6.59
N ASP A 98 8.76 -14.49 -7.61
CA ASP A 98 9.77 -15.43 -8.09
C ASP A 98 10.83 -15.71 -7.03
N ARG A 99 11.29 -14.68 -6.34
CA ARG A 99 12.27 -14.84 -5.25
C ARG A 99 11.69 -15.60 -4.05
N ILE A 100 10.46 -15.29 -3.67
CA ILE A 100 9.78 -16.04 -2.60
C ILE A 100 9.60 -17.51 -3.00
N ARG A 101 9.09 -17.81 -4.19
CA ARG A 101 8.91 -19.18 -4.67
C ARG A 101 10.22 -19.98 -4.73
N SER A 102 11.33 -19.33 -5.07
CA SER A 102 12.63 -20.01 -5.14
C SER A 102 13.21 -20.39 -3.80
N LYS A 103 12.90 -19.64 -2.74
CA LYS A 103 13.46 -19.81 -1.39
C LYS A 103 12.47 -20.42 -0.39
N LEU A 104 11.20 -20.15 -0.57
CA LEU A 104 10.10 -20.59 0.28
C LEU A 104 8.99 -21.19 -0.62
N PRO A 105 9.24 -22.34 -1.27
CA PRO A 105 8.33 -22.90 -2.28
C PRO A 105 6.94 -23.26 -1.72
N GLN A 106 6.83 -23.51 -0.42
CA GLN A 106 5.55 -23.80 0.24
C GLN A 106 4.75 -22.52 0.56
N MET A 107 5.33 -21.33 0.42
CA MET A 107 4.65 -20.07 0.69
C MET A 107 3.57 -19.82 -0.37
N HIS A 108 2.33 -19.68 0.08
CA HIS A 108 1.22 -19.26 -0.76
C HIS A 108 1.11 -17.74 -0.76
N ILE A 109 1.24 -17.11 -1.94
CA ILE A 109 1.14 -15.68 -2.12
C ILE A 109 -0.22 -15.36 -2.74
N SER A 110 -1.02 -14.52 -2.08
CA SER A 110 -2.34 -14.14 -2.55
C SER A 110 -2.71 -12.69 -2.23
N ALA A 111 -3.51 -12.08 -3.12
CA ALA A 111 -4.11 -10.77 -2.92
C ALA A 111 -5.46 -10.81 -2.16
N LYS A 112 -5.97 -11.99 -1.83
CA LYS A 112 -7.30 -12.19 -1.22
C LYS A 112 -7.25 -12.74 0.20
N MET A 113 -6.15 -13.30 0.62
CA MET A 113 -5.97 -13.87 1.95
C MET A 113 -5.98 -12.78 3.03
N ARG A 114 -7.01 -12.75 3.85
CA ARG A 114 -7.19 -11.69 4.87
C ARG A 114 -6.37 -11.91 6.14
N ASN A 115 -6.02 -13.16 6.46
CA ASN A 115 -5.35 -13.55 7.70
C ASN A 115 -4.05 -14.32 7.42
N ALA A 116 -3.19 -13.79 6.57
CA ALA A 116 -1.88 -14.37 6.33
C ALA A 116 -0.93 -14.10 7.50
N VAL A 117 0.10 -14.93 7.65
CA VAL A 117 1.16 -14.73 8.65
C VAL A 117 2.02 -13.53 8.29
N PHE A 118 2.33 -13.39 7.01
CA PHE A 118 3.11 -12.29 6.46
C PHE A 118 2.20 -11.44 5.55
N GLU A 119 2.30 -10.14 5.69
CA GLU A 119 1.41 -9.23 4.98
C GLU A 119 2.20 -8.02 4.47
N ILE A 120 1.90 -7.59 3.24
CA ILE A 120 2.24 -6.25 2.78
C ILE A 120 1.04 -5.37 3.01
N ARG A 121 1.22 -4.32 3.81
CA ARG A 121 0.14 -3.41 4.21
C ARG A 121 0.51 -1.95 3.94
N PRO A 122 -0.47 -1.11 3.58
CA PRO A 122 -0.28 0.33 3.50
C PRO A 122 -0.30 0.98 4.89
N THR A 123 0.15 2.22 4.94
CA THR A 123 0.28 3.04 6.15
C THR A 123 -0.90 2.91 7.12
N LEU A 124 -2.12 3.21 6.66
CA LEU A 124 -3.29 3.27 7.54
C LEU A 124 -3.64 1.91 8.16
N ASP A 125 -3.53 0.83 7.37
CA ASP A 125 -3.84 -0.51 7.86
C ASP A 125 -2.94 -0.92 9.02
N VAL A 126 -1.64 -0.57 8.93
CA VAL A 126 -0.68 -0.86 10.01
C VAL A 126 -0.98 -0.02 11.23
N GLN A 127 -1.25 1.26 11.06
CA GLN A 127 -1.55 2.17 12.17
C GLN A 127 -2.82 1.76 12.92
N MET A 128 -3.87 1.35 12.21
CA MET A 128 -5.14 0.90 12.81
C MET A 128 -5.06 -0.49 13.43
N ASN A 129 -4.13 -1.33 13.01
CA ASN A 129 -4.06 -2.74 13.40
C ASN A 129 -2.71 -3.15 14.01
N HIS A 130 -1.90 -2.18 14.44
CA HIS A 130 -0.52 -2.42 14.91
C HIS A 130 -0.41 -3.46 16.03
N GLU A 131 -1.45 -3.62 16.84
CA GLU A 131 -1.49 -4.60 17.92
C GLU A 131 -1.44 -6.05 17.42
N GLN A 132 -1.92 -6.31 16.21
CA GLN A 132 -1.96 -7.65 15.62
C GLN A 132 -0.58 -8.13 15.11
N TYR A 133 0.38 -7.22 14.99
CA TYR A 133 1.69 -7.53 14.43
C TYR A 133 2.74 -7.72 15.52
N MET A 134 3.76 -8.50 15.25
CA MET A 134 4.92 -8.67 16.13
C MET A 134 5.80 -7.42 16.10
N ASP A 135 6.68 -7.29 17.08
CA ASP A 135 7.74 -6.27 17.09
C ASP A 135 8.86 -6.68 16.13
N LEU A 136 9.04 -5.90 15.07
CA LEU A 136 10.11 -6.11 14.08
C LEU A 136 11.39 -5.34 14.40
N ALA A 137 11.44 -4.48 15.42
CA ALA A 137 12.63 -3.68 15.74
C ALA A 137 13.85 -4.54 16.11
N PRO A 138 13.73 -5.60 16.95
CA PRO A 138 14.86 -6.47 17.25
C PRO A 138 15.39 -7.21 16.02
N LEU A 139 14.47 -7.70 15.18
CA LEU A 139 14.81 -8.43 13.97
C LEU A 139 15.47 -7.51 12.93
N PHE A 140 14.92 -6.33 12.73
CA PHE A 140 15.49 -5.32 11.82
C PHE A 140 16.92 -4.95 12.23
N LYS A 141 17.14 -4.67 13.52
CA LYS A 141 18.46 -4.34 14.07
C LYS A 141 19.44 -5.51 13.98
N ALA A 142 18.98 -6.74 14.16
CA ALA A 142 19.83 -7.94 14.01
C ALA A 142 20.24 -8.15 12.53
N CYS A 143 19.32 -7.94 11.57
CA CYS A 143 19.60 -8.05 10.15
C CYS A 143 20.51 -6.92 9.63
N PHE A 144 20.33 -5.71 10.15
CA PHE A 144 21.02 -4.50 9.73
C PHE A 144 21.54 -3.70 10.93
N PRO A 145 22.71 -4.07 11.50
CA PRO A 145 23.28 -3.38 12.64
C PRO A 145 23.55 -1.88 12.40
N ASP A 146 23.95 -1.53 11.15
CA ASP A 146 24.00 -0.14 10.70
C ASP A 146 22.68 0.28 10.05
N CYS A 147 21.82 0.90 10.85
CA CYS A 147 20.53 1.44 10.36
C CYS A 147 20.67 2.78 9.62
N SER A 148 21.84 3.43 9.65
CA SER A 148 22.04 4.75 9.00
C SER A 148 21.88 4.74 7.48
N GLN A 149 21.98 3.56 6.88
CA GLN A 149 21.74 3.31 5.45
C GLN A 149 20.28 3.44 5.03
N PHE A 150 19.34 3.54 5.97
CA PHE A 150 17.91 3.69 5.71
C PHE A 150 17.42 5.09 6.13
N PHE A 151 16.30 5.54 5.54
CA PHE A 151 15.63 6.75 5.99
C PHE A 151 14.92 6.50 7.33
N GLU A 152 15.13 7.39 8.30
CA GLU A 152 14.52 7.28 9.64
C GLU A 152 13.05 7.70 9.63
N ALA A 153 12.72 8.86 9.03
CA ALA A 153 11.37 9.42 9.06
C ALA A 153 10.27 8.44 8.61
N PRO A 154 10.43 7.65 7.52
CA PRO A 154 9.46 6.62 7.17
C PRO A 154 9.34 5.49 8.18
N LEU A 155 10.41 5.18 8.94
CA LEU A 155 10.41 4.14 9.98
C LEU A 155 9.68 4.62 11.24
N ASP A 156 9.95 5.84 11.67
CA ASP A 156 9.44 6.42 12.93
C ASP A 156 7.92 6.42 12.99
N ALA A 157 7.28 6.57 11.84
CA ALA A 157 5.85 6.50 11.67
C ALA A 157 5.19 5.20 12.14
N PHE A 158 5.95 4.13 12.28
CA PHE A 158 5.44 2.79 12.60
C PHE A 158 5.99 2.24 13.91
N TYR A 159 6.65 3.10 14.68
CA TYR A 159 6.98 2.82 16.06
C TYR A 159 5.80 3.18 16.98
N PHE A 160 5.30 2.20 17.72
CA PHE A 160 4.29 2.34 18.78
C PHE A 160 4.99 2.08 20.11
N GLY A 161 5.41 3.15 20.78
CA GLY A 161 6.37 3.06 21.87
C GLY A 161 7.72 2.55 21.37
N LYS A 162 8.13 1.35 21.81
CA LYS A 162 9.38 0.70 21.37
C LYS A 162 9.15 -0.33 20.26
N LYS A 163 7.92 -0.64 19.93
CA LYS A 163 7.51 -1.69 18.99
C LYS A 163 7.45 -1.16 17.58
N LEU A 164 8.19 -1.74 16.65
CA LEU A 164 8.06 -1.51 15.20
C LEU A 164 7.03 -2.50 14.64
N ALA A 165 5.79 -2.04 14.43
CA ALA A 165 4.67 -2.89 14.03
C ALA A 165 4.64 -3.25 12.54
N GLY A 166 5.35 -2.50 11.71
CA GLY A 166 5.52 -2.78 10.28
C GLY A 166 6.85 -2.21 9.79
N LEU A 167 7.53 -2.93 8.92
CA LEU A 167 8.82 -2.53 8.38
C LEU A 167 8.64 -1.94 6.98
N PRO A 168 8.79 -0.61 6.79
CA PRO A 168 8.72 0.02 5.51
C PRO A 168 9.82 -0.50 4.56
N PHE A 169 9.49 -0.72 3.31
CA PHE A 169 10.48 -0.99 2.27
C PHE A 169 10.34 -0.04 1.07
N LEU A 170 9.20 0.63 0.95
CA LEU A 170 8.88 1.70 0.01
C LEU A 170 8.13 2.81 0.70
N PHE A 171 8.37 4.05 0.28
CA PHE A 171 7.61 5.20 0.75
C PHE A 171 7.56 6.30 -0.31
N SER A 172 6.68 7.27 -0.13
CA SER A 172 6.63 8.49 -0.95
C SER A 172 5.85 9.59 -0.24
N PRO A 173 6.27 10.86 -0.35
CA PRO A 173 5.40 11.98 -0.09
C PRO A 173 4.25 12.03 -1.11
N ARG A 174 3.17 12.74 -0.79
CA ARG A 174 2.10 13.06 -1.73
C ARG A 174 2.28 14.44 -2.28
N VAL A 175 2.13 14.54 -3.60
CA VAL A 175 2.28 15.79 -4.36
C VAL A 175 1.07 16.00 -5.26
N MET A 176 0.96 17.16 -5.89
CA MET A 176 -0.03 17.45 -6.90
C MET A 176 0.53 17.15 -8.30
N PHE A 177 -0.08 16.18 -8.98
CA PHE A 177 0.13 15.95 -10.41
C PHE A 177 -0.77 16.88 -11.22
N ILE A 178 -0.25 17.44 -12.29
CA ILE A 178 -0.91 18.42 -13.14
C ILE A 178 -0.88 17.95 -14.59
N ASN A 179 -2.02 17.98 -15.27
CA ASN A 179 -2.11 17.77 -16.70
C ASN A 179 -1.76 19.09 -17.43
N THR A 180 -0.56 19.14 -17.98
CA THR A 180 -0.04 20.35 -18.62
C THR A 180 -0.76 20.69 -19.91
N ALA A 181 -1.29 19.70 -20.65
CA ALA A 181 -2.08 19.96 -21.87
C ALA A 181 -3.40 20.67 -21.54
N MET A 182 -4.10 20.26 -20.47
CA MET A 182 -5.33 20.94 -20.05
C MET A 182 -5.07 22.37 -19.58
N LEU A 183 -3.99 22.60 -18.85
CA LEU A 183 -3.60 23.95 -18.44
C LEU A 183 -3.28 24.82 -19.64
N GLN A 184 -2.47 24.33 -20.58
CA GLN A 184 -2.12 25.04 -21.79
C GLN A 184 -3.34 25.40 -22.64
N ALA A 185 -4.28 24.46 -22.82
CA ALA A 185 -5.54 24.70 -23.54
C ALA A 185 -6.40 25.78 -22.87
N ALA A 186 -6.31 25.94 -21.54
CA ALA A 186 -6.98 27.01 -20.80
C ALA A 186 -6.16 28.31 -20.74
N GLY A 187 -4.98 28.39 -21.36
CA GLY A 187 -4.07 29.54 -21.28
C GLY A 187 -3.54 29.77 -19.86
N CYS A 188 -3.31 28.68 -19.12
CA CYS A 188 -2.77 28.71 -17.76
C CYS A 188 -1.32 28.23 -17.73
N ALA A 189 -0.47 28.85 -16.94
CA ALA A 189 0.86 28.37 -16.66
C ALA A 189 0.83 27.25 -15.60
N ILE A 190 1.87 26.43 -15.56
CA ILE A 190 2.11 25.52 -14.43
C ILE A 190 2.36 26.37 -13.20
N PRO A 191 1.71 26.10 -12.05
CA PRO A 191 1.95 26.83 -10.82
C PRO A 191 3.41 26.80 -10.38
N SER A 192 3.87 27.86 -9.73
CA SER A 192 5.16 27.87 -9.05
C SER A 192 5.14 26.96 -7.83
N GLU A 193 6.31 26.65 -7.28
CA GLU A 193 6.41 25.84 -6.06
C GLU A 193 5.83 26.57 -4.83
N GLU A 194 5.77 27.90 -4.88
CA GLU A 194 5.27 28.79 -3.80
C GLU A 194 3.77 29.16 -3.92
N TRP A 195 3.02 28.42 -4.77
CA TRP A 195 1.61 28.75 -4.99
C TRP A 195 0.76 28.53 -3.75
N GLN A 196 -0.25 29.41 -3.60
CA GLN A 196 -1.11 29.44 -2.43
C GLN A 196 -2.44 28.73 -2.71
N TRP A 197 -3.20 28.47 -1.66
CA TRP A 197 -4.54 27.89 -1.77
C TRP A 197 -5.45 28.70 -2.70
N GLU A 198 -5.40 30.02 -2.60
CA GLU A 198 -6.20 30.93 -3.44
C GLU A 198 -5.86 30.80 -4.93
N ASP A 199 -4.58 30.62 -5.26
CA ASP A 199 -4.12 30.39 -6.64
C ASP A 199 -4.67 29.08 -7.16
N PHE A 200 -4.67 28.03 -6.35
CA PHE A 200 -5.24 26.72 -6.71
C PHE A 200 -6.73 26.82 -6.99
N ILE A 201 -7.51 27.46 -6.13
CA ILE A 201 -8.95 27.63 -6.32
C ILE A 201 -9.25 28.50 -7.55
N ALA A 202 -8.48 29.59 -7.77
CA ALA A 202 -8.61 30.43 -8.96
C ALA A 202 -8.34 29.62 -10.25
N LEU A 203 -7.33 28.75 -10.23
CA LEU A 203 -6.99 27.85 -11.33
C LEU A 203 -8.09 26.82 -11.59
N VAL A 204 -8.63 26.19 -10.55
CA VAL A 204 -9.77 25.26 -10.63
C VAL A 204 -10.97 25.94 -11.30
N ARG A 205 -11.36 27.14 -10.85
CA ARG A 205 -12.46 27.94 -11.43
C ARG A 205 -12.23 28.28 -12.90
N ARG A 206 -10.99 28.63 -13.27
CA ARG A 206 -10.62 28.95 -14.66
C ARG A 206 -10.72 27.72 -15.56
N LEU A 207 -10.22 26.58 -15.10
CA LEU A 207 -10.27 25.32 -15.83
C LEU A 207 -11.71 24.84 -16.03
N ARG A 208 -12.57 24.93 -15.02
CA ARG A 208 -14.00 24.60 -15.15
C ARG A 208 -14.70 25.42 -16.22
N ARG A 209 -14.42 26.73 -16.28
CA ARG A 209 -14.98 27.60 -17.32
C ARG A 209 -14.51 27.25 -18.74
N ARG A 210 -13.25 26.79 -18.86
CA ARG A 210 -12.64 26.46 -20.16
C ARG A 210 -12.94 25.05 -20.63
N HIS A 211 -13.22 24.14 -19.71
CA HIS A 211 -13.52 22.74 -19.97
C HIS A 211 -14.89 22.36 -19.37
N PRO A 212 -15.99 22.96 -19.84
CA PRO A 212 -17.33 22.66 -19.31
C PRO A 212 -17.66 21.18 -19.55
N GLY A 213 -18.15 20.50 -18.52
CA GLY A 213 -18.45 19.07 -18.57
C GLY A 213 -17.26 18.14 -18.36
N SER A 214 -16.03 18.69 -18.21
CA SER A 214 -14.85 17.91 -17.82
C SER A 214 -14.71 17.91 -16.31
N GLU A 215 -14.23 16.79 -15.76
CA GLU A 215 -13.80 16.75 -14.39
C GLU A 215 -12.41 17.40 -14.28
N ILE A 216 -12.21 18.19 -13.25
CA ILE A 216 -10.97 18.98 -13.09
C ILE A 216 -10.02 18.31 -12.09
N PHE A 217 -10.56 17.67 -11.08
CA PHE A 217 -9.78 17.12 -9.98
C PHE A 217 -10.17 15.66 -9.70
N ALA A 218 -9.20 14.81 -9.45
CA ALA A 218 -9.41 13.42 -9.05
C ALA A 218 -9.98 13.33 -7.63
N TRP A 219 -11.30 13.55 -7.54
CA TRP A 219 -11.99 13.57 -6.26
C TRP A 219 -12.29 12.17 -5.74
N ASN A 220 -12.05 11.99 -4.47
CA ASN A 220 -12.55 10.85 -3.70
C ASN A 220 -12.73 11.27 -2.23
N THR A 221 -13.43 10.46 -1.46
CA THR A 221 -13.64 10.67 -0.03
C THR A 221 -12.65 9.92 0.82
N SER A 222 -11.62 9.34 0.21
CA SER A 222 -10.61 8.59 0.95
C SER A 222 -9.83 9.52 1.87
N TYR A 223 -9.47 8.97 2.99
CA TYR A 223 -8.59 9.55 3.96
C TYR A 223 -7.29 10.11 3.34
N TYR A 224 -6.72 9.37 2.39
CA TYR A 224 -5.49 9.78 1.69
C TYR A 224 -5.59 11.09 0.92
N LEU A 225 -6.79 11.56 0.59
CA LEU A 225 -6.97 12.83 -0.07
C LEU A 225 -7.18 13.96 0.94
N TRP A 226 -8.28 13.91 1.72
CA TRP A 226 -8.70 15.05 2.55
C TRP A 226 -7.73 15.35 3.70
N MET A 227 -7.01 14.36 4.18
CA MET A 227 -6.06 14.54 5.27
C MET A 227 -4.86 15.42 4.89
N ASN A 228 -4.47 15.43 3.61
CA ASN A 228 -3.42 16.36 3.17
C ASN A 228 -3.80 17.82 3.41
N PHE A 229 -5.07 18.19 3.27
CA PHE A 229 -5.52 19.56 3.53
C PHE A 229 -5.53 19.87 5.03
N VAL A 230 -5.84 18.89 5.88
CA VAL A 230 -5.74 19.03 7.34
C VAL A 230 -4.28 19.23 7.74
N LEU A 231 -3.36 18.41 7.25
CA LEU A 231 -1.94 18.53 7.54
C LEU A 231 -1.36 19.85 7.05
N ARG A 232 -1.68 20.26 5.81
CA ARG A 232 -1.26 21.54 5.25
C ARG A 232 -1.77 22.75 6.06
N ALA A 233 -2.94 22.67 6.66
CA ALA A 233 -3.44 23.69 7.58
C ALA A 233 -2.71 23.66 8.95
N GLY A 234 -1.82 22.71 9.18
CA GLY A 234 -1.15 22.47 10.47
C GLY A 234 -2.06 21.81 11.51
N GLY A 235 -3.14 21.16 11.04
CA GLY A 235 -4.05 20.38 11.86
C GLY A 235 -3.60 18.93 12.04
N ALA A 236 -4.24 18.24 12.96
CA ALA A 236 -4.08 16.82 13.22
C ALA A 236 -5.39 16.26 13.74
N LEU A 237 -5.60 14.94 13.66
CA LEU A 237 -6.74 14.32 14.36
C LEU A 237 -6.34 13.93 15.78
N ILE A 238 -5.11 13.45 15.95
CA ILE A 238 -4.55 13.06 17.23
C ILE A 238 -3.14 13.63 17.36
N ASP A 239 -2.81 14.03 18.55
CA ASP A 239 -1.48 14.45 18.99
C ASP A 239 -1.14 13.66 20.27
N PRO A 240 -0.42 12.53 20.14
CA PRO A 240 -0.13 11.65 21.27
C PRO A 240 0.77 12.29 22.33
N THR A 241 1.38 13.43 22.02
CA THR A 241 2.27 14.14 22.95
C THR A 241 1.51 15.11 23.86
N ALA A 242 0.25 15.41 23.55
CA ALA A 242 -0.56 16.35 24.31
C ALA A 242 -1.36 15.67 25.44
N PRO A 243 -1.62 16.36 26.56
CA PRO A 243 -2.45 15.85 27.66
C PRO A 243 -3.85 15.41 27.23
N ASN A 244 -4.46 16.13 26.29
CA ASN A 244 -5.63 15.67 25.53
C ASN A 244 -5.19 15.35 24.13
N PRO A 245 -5.14 14.07 23.72
CA PRO A 245 -4.60 13.70 22.41
C PRO A 245 -5.55 14.05 21.25
N VAL A 246 -6.85 14.16 21.46
CA VAL A 246 -7.84 14.43 20.39
C VAL A 246 -7.70 15.86 19.89
N ARG A 247 -7.45 16.03 18.59
CA ARG A 247 -7.27 17.32 17.89
C ARG A 247 -8.26 17.56 16.75
N ILE A 248 -9.20 16.65 16.55
CA ILE A 248 -10.17 16.72 15.45
C ILE A 248 -10.96 18.05 15.45
N ASP A 249 -11.15 18.63 16.60
CA ASP A 249 -11.90 19.87 16.81
C ASP A 249 -11.00 21.13 16.93
N SER A 250 -9.72 21.00 16.66
CA SER A 250 -8.82 22.14 16.67
C SER A 250 -9.14 23.12 15.53
N GLU A 251 -8.83 24.39 15.71
CA GLU A 251 -9.03 25.44 14.71
C GLU A 251 -8.35 25.08 13.37
N LYS A 252 -7.12 24.59 13.44
CA LYS A 252 -6.35 24.20 12.26
C LYS A 252 -6.94 22.97 11.55
N THR A 253 -7.43 21.98 12.29
CA THR A 253 -8.13 20.82 11.70
C THR A 253 -9.43 21.27 11.03
N ARG A 254 -10.22 22.11 11.68
CA ARG A 254 -11.44 22.69 11.09
C ARG A 254 -11.13 23.50 9.83
N LEU A 255 -10.02 24.28 9.82
CA LEU A 255 -9.59 25.00 8.63
C LEU A 255 -9.32 24.04 7.47
N GLY A 256 -8.51 22.98 7.64
CA GLY A 256 -8.22 22.02 6.59
C GLY A 256 -9.47 21.33 6.03
N LEU A 257 -10.40 20.93 6.92
CA LEU A 257 -11.69 20.34 6.53
C LEU A 257 -12.58 21.35 5.79
N LYS A 258 -12.56 22.63 6.21
CA LYS A 258 -13.28 23.71 5.51
C LYS A 258 -12.77 23.88 4.09
N LEU A 259 -11.45 23.98 3.89
CA LEU A 259 -10.82 24.12 2.59
C LEU A 259 -11.12 22.94 1.67
N PHE A 260 -11.08 21.71 2.20
CA PHE A 260 -11.49 20.53 1.44
C PHE A 260 -12.95 20.57 1.01
N ARG A 261 -13.84 21.06 1.88
CA ARG A 261 -15.25 21.28 1.54
C ARG A 261 -15.44 22.38 0.50
N GLU A 262 -14.68 23.48 0.57
CA GLU A 262 -14.67 24.55 -0.42
C GLU A 262 -14.26 24.02 -1.80
N LEU A 263 -13.17 23.25 -1.87
CA LEU A 263 -12.76 22.56 -3.10
C LEU A 263 -13.88 21.73 -3.68
N ARG A 264 -14.60 20.94 -2.84
CA ARG A 264 -15.75 20.17 -3.30
C ARG A 264 -16.84 21.05 -3.92
N HIS A 265 -17.16 22.20 -3.32
CA HIS A 265 -18.14 23.12 -3.87
C HIS A 265 -17.69 23.71 -5.21
N GLU A 266 -16.39 24.00 -5.35
CA GLU A 266 -15.85 24.47 -6.62
C GLU A 266 -15.85 23.40 -7.72
N LEU A 267 -15.76 22.13 -7.37
CA LEU A 267 -15.71 21.02 -8.34
C LEU A 267 -17.09 20.54 -8.78
N PHE A 268 -18.10 20.60 -7.90
CA PHE A 268 -19.40 19.96 -8.14
C PHE A 268 -20.56 20.90 -7.89
N ASP A 269 -21.44 21.01 -8.90
CA ASP A 269 -22.69 21.75 -8.76
C ASP A 269 -23.71 20.93 -7.95
N ASN A 270 -24.35 21.58 -6.95
CA ASN A 270 -25.52 21.06 -6.22
C ASN A 270 -25.37 19.71 -5.52
N GLY A 271 -24.16 19.43 -4.98
CA GLY A 271 -24.00 18.32 -4.03
C GLY A 271 -24.10 16.91 -4.59
N LYS A 272 -24.12 16.74 -5.92
CA LYS A 272 -24.04 15.40 -6.51
C LYS A 272 -22.66 14.81 -6.22
N PRO A 273 -22.58 13.58 -5.69
CA PRO A 273 -21.30 12.93 -5.53
C PRO A 273 -20.69 12.67 -6.91
N ALA A 274 -19.41 13.00 -7.06
CA ALA A 274 -18.68 12.54 -8.24
C ALA A 274 -18.63 11.01 -8.23
N PRO A 275 -18.86 10.36 -9.36
CA PRO A 275 -18.61 8.93 -9.45
C PRO A 275 -17.12 8.68 -9.17
N PRO A 276 -16.76 7.60 -8.45
CA PRO A 276 -15.39 7.19 -8.33
C PRO A 276 -14.84 6.90 -9.75
N MET A 277 -13.85 7.66 -10.18
CA MET A 277 -13.26 7.54 -11.51
C MET A 277 -11.78 7.17 -11.40
N PRO A 278 -11.44 5.90 -11.14
CA PRO A 278 -10.06 5.47 -11.12
C PRO A 278 -9.40 5.69 -12.48
N PHE A 279 -8.15 6.14 -12.46
CA PHE A 279 -7.27 6.24 -13.63
C PHE A 279 -7.72 7.23 -14.73
N GLN A 280 -8.55 8.24 -14.41
CA GLN A 280 -8.96 9.26 -15.40
C GLN A 280 -7.85 10.29 -15.67
N PHE A 281 -6.97 10.52 -14.67
CA PHE A 281 -5.81 11.40 -14.84
C PHE A 281 -4.84 10.80 -15.87
N GLU A 282 -4.53 9.53 -15.75
CA GLU A 282 -3.65 8.79 -16.65
C GLU A 282 -4.19 8.69 -18.09
N ARG A 283 -5.49 8.93 -18.27
CA ARG A 283 -6.16 9.05 -19.58
C ARG A 283 -6.26 10.49 -20.10
N GLY A 284 -5.63 11.43 -19.40
CA GLY A 284 -5.64 12.85 -19.77
C GLY A 284 -6.98 13.57 -19.55
N LYS A 285 -7.93 13.00 -18.79
CA LYS A 285 -9.27 13.53 -18.59
C LYS A 285 -9.43 14.43 -17.36
N LEU A 286 -8.42 14.52 -16.50
CA LEU A 286 -8.41 15.35 -15.30
C LEU A 286 -7.24 16.33 -15.35
N ALA A 287 -7.41 17.49 -14.75
CA ALA A 287 -6.34 18.48 -14.64
C ALA A 287 -5.43 18.23 -13.44
N PHE A 288 -5.98 17.72 -12.33
CA PHE A 288 -5.24 17.54 -11.07
C PHE A 288 -5.48 16.17 -10.45
N LEU A 289 -4.40 15.61 -9.88
CA LEU A 289 -4.42 14.41 -9.06
C LEU A 289 -3.48 14.60 -7.87
N VAL A 290 -3.96 14.38 -6.65
CA VAL A 290 -3.11 14.25 -5.45
C VAL A 290 -2.77 12.80 -5.29
N ASP A 291 -1.50 12.45 -5.47
CA ASP A 291 -1.03 11.08 -5.33
C ASP A 291 0.44 11.02 -4.93
N ALA A 292 0.92 9.81 -4.66
CA ALA A 292 2.30 9.51 -4.38
C ALA A 292 3.06 9.13 -5.67
N ARG A 293 4.36 8.85 -5.57
CA ARG A 293 5.22 8.55 -6.72
C ARG A 293 4.76 7.33 -7.53
N GLN A 294 3.97 6.44 -6.93
CA GLN A 294 3.34 5.31 -7.64
C GLN A 294 2.52 5.74 -8.87
N ALA A 295 2.02 6.99 -8.90
CA ALA A 295 1.34 7.53 -10.08
C ALA A 295 2.29 7.64 -11.30
N VAL A 296 3.57 7.91 -11.09
CA VAL A 296 4.57 8.01 -12.18
C VAL A 296 4.63 6.72 -13.00
N CYS A 297 4.68 5.57 -12.34
CA CYS A 297 4.70 4.28 -13.02
C CYS A 297 3.44 4.06 -13.88
N ARG A 298 2.25 4.45 -13.36
CA ARG A 298 1.00 4.37 -14.13
C ARG A 298 0.99 5.30 -15.34
N LEU A 299 1.52 6.52 -15.19
CA LEU A 299 1.64 7.48 -16.30
C LEU A 299 2.58 6.98 -17.38
N GLN A 300 3.69 6.35 -17.01
CA GLN A 300 4.61 5.71 -17.96
C GLN A 300 3.93 4.54 -18.70
N GLN A 301 3.19 3.70 -17.98
CA GLN A 301 2.46 2.57 -18.59
C GLN A 301 1.38 3.01 -19.59
N THR A 302 0.68 4.10 -19.31
CA THR A 302 -0.33 4.66 -20.22
C THR A 302 0.26 5.51 -21.34
N GLY A 303 1.55 5.85 -21.27
CA GLY A 303 2.23 6.69 -22.24
C GLY A 303 1.86 8.17 -22.17
N MET A 304 1.19 8.62 -21.11
CA MET A 304 0.89 10.04 -20.90
C MET A 304 2.19 10.83 -20.68
N LYS A 305 2.41 11.87 -21.48
CA LYS A 305 3.63 12.70 -21.44
C LYS A 305 3.38 14.12 -20.93
N GLU A 306 2.18 14.62 -21.10
CA GLU A 306 1.79 16.00 -20.77
C GLU A 306 1.39 16.12 -19.30
N TRP A 307 2.37 15.94 -18.40
CA TRP A 307 2.17 16.08 -16.96
C TRP A 307 3.39 16.72 -16.28
N ALA A 308 3.14 17.32 -15.15
CA ALA A 308 4.14 17.84 -14.23
C ALA A 308 3.71 17.54 -12.79
N VAL A 309 4.62 17.73 -11.85
CA VAL A 309 4.31 17.70 -10.42
C VAL A 309 4.69 19.04 -9.79
N VAL A 310 3.89 19.45 -8.82
CA VAL A 310 4.13 20.61 -7.95
C VAL A 310 3.81 20.22 -6.52
N PRO A 311 4.34 20.94 -5.51
CA PRO A 311 3.92 20.71 -4.11
C PRO A 311 2.41 20.94 -3.98
N LEU A 312 1.81 20.40 -2.93
CA LEU A 312 0.46 20.80 -2.55
C LEU A 312 0.45 22.31 -2.25
N PRO A 313 -0.63 23.05 -2.55
CA PRO A 313 -0.67 24.50 -2.33
C PRO A 313 -0.44 24.84 -0.87
N HIS A 314 0.27 25.94 -0.64
CA HIS A 314 0.47 26.49 0.70
C HIS A 314 -0.85 27.03 1.26
N ILE A 315 -1.07 26.82 2.55
CA ILE A 315 -2.22 27.34 3.28
C ILE A 315 -1.71 28.43 4.23
N PRO A 316 -2.24 29.67 4.21
CA PRO A 316 -1.81 30.73 5.10
C PRO A 316 -1.86 30.32 6.58
N GLY A 317 -0.75 30.47 7.30
CA GLY A 317 -0.63 30.04 8.70
C GLY A 317 -0.57 28.53 8.92
N GLY A 318 -0.48 27.75 7.85
CA GLY A 318 -0.30 26.30 7.88
C GLY A 318 1.15 25.85 7.86
N CYS A 319 1.39 24.68 7.35
CA CYS A 319 2.72 24.07 7.19
C CYS A 319 2.78 23.20 5.93
N ASP A 320 4.00 22.83 5.49
CA ASP A 320 4.20 22.12 4.23
C ASP A 320 4.16 20.59 4.37
N LEU A 321 3.38 20.08 5.31
CA LEU A 321 3.26 18.65 5.53
C LEU A 321 2.37 17.98 4.48
N SER A 322 2.76 16.79 4.05
CA SER A 322 1.96 15.90 3.21
C SER A 322 1.89 14.50 3.79
N MET A 323 0.81 13.79 3.46
CA MET A 323 0.68 12.40 3.91
C MET A 323 1.72 11.49 3.26
N GLN A 324 2.34 10.68 4.09
CA GLN A 324 3.20 9.58 3.65
C GLN A 324 2.37 8.45 3.04
N ALA A 325 2.78 7.96 1.88
CA ALA A 325 2.34 6.69 1.31
C ALA A 325 3.45 5.66 1.51
N THR A 326 3.17 4.56 2.17
CA THR A 326 4.20 3.56 2.54
C THR A 326 3.66 2.16 2.35
N GLU A 327 4.50 1.26 1.87
CA GLU A 327 4.25 -0.17 1.84
C GLU A 327 5.16 -0.86 2.86
N LEU A 328 4.57 -1.69 3.71
CA LEU A 328 5.21 -2.27 4.86
C LEU A 328 5.10 -3.78 4.89
N LEU A 329 6.21 -4.44 5.24
CA LEU A 329 6.16 -5.82 5.71
C LEU A 329 5.59 -5.83 7.13
N CYS A 330 4.53 -6.57 7.32
CA CYS A 330 3.94 -6.89 8.61
C CYS A 330 4.01 -8.39 8.87
N VAL A 331 4.25 -8.77 10.11
CA VAL A 331 4.30 -10.16 10.54
C VAL A 331 3.34 -10.32 11.71
N ARG A 332 2.41 -11.27 11.61
CA ARG A 332 1.45 -11.53 12.67
C ARG A 332 2.15 -12.02 13.94
N ARG A 333 1.59 -11.71 15.12
CA ARG A 333 2.08 -12.18 16.42
C ARG A 333 2.15 -13.69 16.52
N GLU A 334 1.27 -14.38 15.82
CA GLU A 334 1.17 -15.83 15.78
C GLU A 334 2.22 -16.50 14.88
N CYS A 335 3.19 -15.71 14.38
CA CYS A 335 4.28 -16.25 13.58
C CYS A 335 5.22 -17.11 14.41
N PHE A 336 5.35 -18.38 14.03
CA PHE A 336 6.24 -19.34 14.68
C PHE A 336 7.52 -19.64 13.88
N SER A 337 7.76 -18.91 12.79
CA SER A 337 8.94 -19.08 11.94
C SER A 337 9.79 -17.81 11.89
N PRO A 338 10.66 -17.59 12.88
CA PRO A 338 11.56 -16.43 12.88
C PRO A 338 12.50 -16.42 11.67
N ASP A 339 12.94 -17.60 11.18
CA ASP A 339 13.83 -17.70 10.02
C ASP A 339 13.17 -17.17 8.74
N THR A 340 11.87 -17.43 8.57
CA THR A 340 11.10 -16.87 7.43
C THR A 340 10.96 -15.37 7.55
N ALA A 341 10.66 -14.86 8.74
CA ALA A 341 10.57 -13.43 8.98
C ALA A 341 11.94 -12.75 8.73
N GLU A 342 13.03 -13.35 9.19
CA GLU A 342 14.40 -12.87 8.96
C GLU A 342 14.73 -12.84 7.46
N PHE A 343 14.42 -13.91 6.73
CA PHE A 343 14.62 -13.96 5.29
C PHE A 343 13.86 -12.82 4.58
N LEU A 344 12.58 -12.60 4.92
CA LEU A 344 11.75 -11.55 4.32
C LEU A 344 12.30 -10.15 4.61
N VAL A 345 12.70 -9.88 5.84
CA VAL A 345 13.33 -8.61 6.24
C VAL A 345 14.61 -8.37 5.45
N LYS A 346 15.52 -9.37 5.42
CA LYS A 346 16.77 -9.28 4.65
C LYS A 346 16.51 -9.07 3.17
N PHE A 347 15.57 -9.80 2.59
CA PHE A 347 15.28 -9.73 1.17
C PHE A 347 14.68 -8.37 0.76
N LEU A 348 13.60 -7.92 1.43
CA LEU A 348 12.94 -6.67 1.09
C LEU A 348 13.83 -5.43 1.25
N LEU A 349 14.80 -5.48 2.19
CA LEU A 349 15.74 -4.39 2.43
C LEU A 349 17.11 -4.61 1.78
N SER A 350 17.31 -5.71 1.04
CA SER A 350 18.56 -5.98 0.32
C SER A 350 18.81 -4.94 -0.77
N GLU A 351 20.06 -4.70 -1.12
CA GLU A 351 20.39 -3.83 -2.27
C GLU A 351 19.76 -4.35 -3.57
N GLU A 352 19.73 -5.66 -3.76
CA GLU A 352 19.14 -6.28 -4.95
C GLU A 352 17.69 -5.86 -5.12
N PHE A 353 16.84 -6.06 -4.09
CA PHE A 353 15.43 -5.73 -4.15
C PHE A 353 15.20 -4.22 -4.19
N GLN A 354 15.90 -3.47 -3.37
CA GLN A 354 15.78 -2.02 -3.29
C GLN A 354 16.24 -1.32 -4.60
N ASN A 355 17.27 -1.83 -5.26
CA ASN A 355 17.68 -1.34 -6.58
C ASN A 355 16.67 -1.71 -7.66
N HIS A 356 16.07 -2.91 -7.61
CA HIS A 356 14.97 -3.27 -8.50
C HIS A 356 13.78 -2.31 -8.37
N LEU A 357 13.41 -1.95 -7.13
CA LEU A 357 12.37 -0.95 -6.86
C LEU A 357 12.74 0.45 -7.41
N ALA A 358 14.02 0.82 -7.29
CA ALA A 358 14.54 2.06 -7.85
C ALA A 358 14.41 2.11 -9.37
N ASP A 359 14.77 1.02 -10.04
CA ASP A 359 14.73 0.91 -11.51
C ASP A 359 13.30 0.92 -12.06
N LEU A 360 12.33 0.44 -11.29
CA LEU A 360 10.90 0.53 -11.64
C LEU A 360 10.32 1.95 -11.50
N GLU A 361 11.01 2.86 -10.82
CA GLU A 361 10.51 4.21 -10.51
C GLU A 361 9.10 4.23 -9.87
N TYR A 362 8.70 3.10 -9.28
CA TYR A 362 7.37 2.92 -8.71
C TYR A 362 7.15 3.78 -7.45
N SER A 363 8.16 3.81 -6.57
CA SER A 363 8.12 4.59 -5.32
C SER A 363 9.56 4.93 -4.90
N VAL A 364 9.76 5.47 -3.71
CA VAL A 364 11.09 5.72 -3.16
C VAL A 364 11.50 4.52 -2.31
N PRO A 365 12.59 3.82 -2.63
CA PRO A 365 13.15 2.78 -1.78
C PRO A 365 13.57 3.34 -0.42
N ILE A 366 13.42 2.55 0.66
CA ILE A 366 13.84 3.02 1.99
C ILE A 366 15.36 3.05 2.17
N ARG A 367 16.10 2.26 1.39
CA ARG A 367 17.56 2.28 1.37
C ARG A 367 18.05 3.53 0.65
N LYS A 368 18.83 4.38 1.34
CA LYS A 368 19.29 5.69 0.82
C LYS A 368 20.02 5.58 -0.52
N SER A 369 20.96 4.61 -0.65
CA SER A 369 21.71 4.41 -1.91
C SER A 369 20.79 4.11 -3.10
N SER A 370 19.79 3.25 -2.92
CA SER A 370 18.80 2.92 -3.94
C SER A 370 17.82 4.07 -4.22
N ALA A 371 17.44 4.82 -3.19
CA ALA A 371 16.60 6.01 -3.35
C ALA A 371 17.29 7.08 -4.20
N PHE A 372 18.56 7.37 -3.93
CA PHE A 372 19.35 8.30 -4.75
C PHE A 372 19.39 7.87 -6.22
N ARG A 373 19.57 6.59 -6.51
CA ARG A 373 19.52 6.05 -7.87
C ARG A 373 18.16 6.32 -8.53
N SER A 374 17.05 6.08 -7.84
CA SER A 374 15.69 6.32 -8.33
C SER A 374 15.40 7.79 -8.58
N LEU A 375 15.81 8.67 -7.67
CA LEU A 375 15.49 10.10 -7.70
C LEU A 375 16.39 10.91 -8.64
N HIS A 376 17.54 10.34 -9.07
CA HIS A 376 18.42 10.96 -10.06
C HIS A 376 18.09 10.61 -11.52
N SER A 377 17.05 9.81 -11.75
CA SER A 377 16.56 9.58 -13.12
C SER A 377 15.99 10.86 -13.73
N LYS A 378 15.82 10.89 -15.07
CA LYS A 378 15.26 12.05 -15.78
C LYS A 378 13.74 12.15 -15.69
N THR A 379 13.11 11.38 -14.83
CA THR A 379 11.66 11.41 -14.64
C THR A 379 11.22 12.77 -14.08
N PRO A 380 10.21 13.41 -14.67
CA PRO A 380 9.72 14.68 -14.19
C PRO A 380 9.33 14.62 -12.70
N GLY A 381 9.71 15.65 -11.95
CA GLY A 381 9.33 15.79 -10.55
C GLY A 381 10.21 15.08 -9.53
N ASN A 382 11.24 14.33 -9.93
CA ASN A 382 12.12 13.65 -8.98
C ASN A 382 12.76 14.60 -7.95
N ALA A 383 13.14 15.81 -8.36
CA ALA A 383 13.66 16.83 -7.44
C ALA A 383 12.63 17.23 -6.38
N LEU A 384 11.34 17.34 -6.76
CA LEU A 384 10.27 17.61 -5.83
C LEU A 384 10.07 16.43 -4.85
N PHE A 385 9.98 15.20 -5.34
CA PHE A 385 9.85 14.04 -4.47
C PHE A 385 11.00 13.95 -3.46
N GLN A 386 12.22 14.24 -3.88
CA GLN A 386 13.38 14.25 -2.97
C GLN A 386 13.25 15.31 -1.87
N ARG A 387 12.83 16.51 -2.21
CA ARG A 387 12.67 17.60 -1.24
C ARG A 387 11.52 17.33 -0.26
N GLU A 388 10.40 16.84 -0.77
CA GLU A 388 9.21 16.57 0.05
C GLU A 388 9.37 15.36 0.99
N ILE A 389 10.48 14.62 0.93
CA ILE A 389 10.80 13.55 1.91
C ILE A 389 10.89 14.15 3.33
N GLU A 390 11.41 15.35 3.48
CA GLU A 390 11.58 16.01 4.77
C GLU A 390 10.26 16.53 5.35
N THR A 391 9.26 16.75 4.50
CA THR A 391 7.93 17.26 4.89
C THR A 391 6.85 16.18 4.94
N MET A 392 7.23 14.91 4.77
CA MET A 392 6.30 13.80 4.93
C MET A 392 5.85 13.65 6.38
N CYS A 393 4.60 13.34 6.54
CA CYS A 393 4.01 13.06 7.82
C CYS A 393 3.13 11.81 7.77
N SER A 394 3.21 11.04 8.82
CA SER A 394 2.24 9.97 9.10
C SER A 394 1.68 10.21 10.49
N HIS A 395 0.65 11.02 10.57
CA HIS A 395 0.02 11.36 11.82
C HIS A 395 -1.00 10.31 12.24
N TYR A 396 -0.59 9.09 12.53
CA TYR A 396 -1.54 8.22 13.22
C TYR A 396 -0.87 7.17 14.05
N HIS A 397 -0.88 7.43 15.31
CA HIS A 397 -0.97 6.44 16.36
C HIS A 397 -2.43 6.37 16.81
N LEU A 398 -3.34 5.97 15.92
CA LEU A 398 -4.72 5.68 16.30
C LEU A 398 -4.73 4.35 17.03
N ASN A 399 -4.68 4.41 18.37
CA ASN A 399 -5.10 3.31 19.20
C ASN A 399 -6.64 3.33 19.27
N SER A 400 -7.28 2.18 19.15
CA SER A 400 -8.70 2.02 19.42
C SER A 400 -9.09 2.46 20.85
N VAL A 401 -8.14 2.47 21.77
CA VAL A 401 -8.28 2.95 23.15
C VAL A 401 -8.22 4.48 23.24
N GLU A 402 -7.59 5.17 22.31
CA GLU A 402 -7.46 6.63 22.29
C GLU A 402 -8.68 7.33 21.65
N LEU A 403 -9.54 6.58 20.98
CA LEU A 403 -10.78 7.07 20.37
C LEU A 403 -12.02 6.78 21.22
N ALA A 404 -11.92 6.04 22.32
CA ALA A 404 -12.97 5.78 23.28
C ALA A 404 -12.92 6.76 24.45
#